data_9d4283b6c7e1d8de6f16218cf64259e2
#
_entry.id   9d4283b6c7e1d8de6f16218cf64259e2
#
_cell.length_a   1.000
_cell.length_b   1.000
_cell.length_c   1.000
_cell.angle_alpha   90.00
_cell.angle_beta   90.00
_cell.angle_gamma   90.00
#
_symmetry.space_group_name_H-M   'P 1'
#
loop_
_entity.id
_entity.type
_entity.pdbx_description
1 polymer ?
#
loop_
_entity_poly.entity_id
_entity_poly.type
_entity_poly.pdbx_seq_one_letter_code
_entity_poly.pdbx_strand_id
1 'polypeptide(L)'
;MSSLIDKNNTDNKLKLILKDLNSADPSKIKSALKSLQVHGNETVIKPIIDVLNSNDDDEVRVSIVTFLADLKDSSVKPEIMSILNDDSFSFVRQDVLSSVWNSKIDYSEYIADFVGLGCQGNFLEAFECLTIIENLEGPFEERHLLECQLHFKDYYSNNEAKEPQKAQIISDLATLIKGFELITDEDDFNLDLED
;
A
#
# COMPACT_ATOMS: atom_id res chain seq x y z
N MET A 1 30.68 14.18 19.30
CA MET A 1 30.90 15.00 18.08
C MET A 1 30.92 14.21 16.78
N SER A 2 31.30 12.93 16.78
CA SER A 2 31.28 12.06 15.57
C SER A 2 29.88 11.86 15.00
N SER A 3 28.87 11.60 15.83
CA SER A 3 27.48 11.27 15.39
C SER A 3 26.75 12.42 14.67
N LEU A 4 27.04 13.67 14.97
CA LEU A 4 26.45 14.85 14.32
C LEU A 4 27.05 15.12 12.94
N ILE A 5 28.34 14.81 12.77
CA ILE A 5 29.04 14.96 11.49
C ILE A 5 28.62 13.88 10.52
N ASP A 6 28.40 12.65 10.99
CA ASP A 6 27.91 11.53 10.18
C ASP A 6 26.48 11.76 9.74
N LYS A 7 25.61 12.28 10.60
CA LYS A 7 24.22 12.61 10.28
C LYS A 7 24.12 13.71 9.21
N ASN A 8 24.90 14.80 9.35
CA ASN A 8 24.96 15.87 8.35
C ASN A 8 25.47 15.39 6.98
N ASN A 9 26.38 14.43 6.95
CA ASN A 9 26.92 13.87 5.70
C ASN A 9 25.88 12.97 5.01
N THR A 10 25.13 12.19 5.77
CA THR A 10 24.04 11.34 5.28
C THR A 10 22.89 12.19 4.72
N ASP A 11 22.50 13.25 5.43
CA ASP A 11 21.43 14.17 4.99
C ASP A 11 21.82 14.91 3.71
N ASN A 12 23.08 15.34 3.56
CA ASN A 12 23.57 15.98 2.35
C ASN A 12 23.60 15.02 1.16
N LYS A 13 23.98 13.75 1.39
CA LYS A 13 23.97 12.72 0.36
C LYS A 13 22.55 12.44 -0.11
N LEU A 14 21.60 12.30 0.81
CA LEU A 14 20.19 12.07 0.50
C LEU A 14 19.60 13.22 -0.33
N LYS A 15 19.90 14.48 0.02
CA LYS A 15 19.49 15.65 -0.76
C LYS A 15 19.99 15.64 -2.20
N LEU A 16 21.22 15.18 -2.44
CA LEU A 16 21.76 15.06 -3.79
C LEU A 16 21.04 13.97 -4.58
N ILE A 17 20.77 12.81 -3.96
CA ILE A 17 20.05 11.72 -4.59
C ILE A 17 18.61 12.16 -4.94
N LEU A 18 17.93 12.86 -4.04
CA LEU A 18 16.58 13.39 -4.29
C LEU A 18 16.57 14.46 -5.39
N LYS A 19 17.63 15.22 -5.56
CA LYS A 19 17.79 16.14 -6.70
C LYS A 19 17.89 15.39 -8.02
N ASP A 20 18.63 14.29 -8.07
CA ASP A 20 18.74 13.45 -9.28
C ASP A 20 17.43 12.69 -9.55
N LEU A 21 16.70 12.29 -8.52
CA LEU A 21 15.36 11.69 -8.63
C LEU A 21 14.36 12.63 -9.31
N ASN A 22 14.45 13.94 -9.05
CA ASN A 22 13.59 14.96 -9.67
C ASN A 22 14.18 15.52 -11.00
N SER A 23 15.07 14.79 -11.63
CA SER A 23 15.65 15.18 -12.93
C SER A 23 14.69 14.86 -14.07
N ALA A 24 14.77 15.62 -15.17
CA ALA A 24 14.11 15.26 -16.43
C ALA A 24 14.83 14.13 -17.19
N ASP A 25 16.00 13.67 -16.71
CA ASP A 25 16.81 12.62 -17.34
C ASP A 25 16.47 11.25 -16.72
N PRO A 26 15.86 10.33 -17.47
CA PRO A 26 15.51 9.00 -16.99
C PRO A 26 16.69 8.21 -16.42
N SER A 27 17.90 8.39 -16.97
CA SER A 27 19.10 7.70 -16.49
C SER A 27 19.50 8.16 -15.08
N LYS A 28 19.32 9.46 -14.77
CA LYS A 28 19.58 10.01 -13.43
C LYS A 28 18.53 9.52 -12.45
N ILE A 29 17.25 9.49 -12.82
CA ILE A 29 16.17 8.96 -11.98
C ILE A 29 16.46 7.51 -11.61
N LYS A 30 16.77 6.64 -12.59
CA LYS A 30 17.11 5.23 -12.34
C LYS A 30 18.35 5.06 -11.47
N SER A 31 19.36 5.91 -11.64
CA SER A 31 20.57 5.91 -10.78
C SER A 31 20.25 6.35 -9.35
N ALA A 32 19.35 7.35 -9.19
CA ALA A 32 18.89 7.80 -7.89
C ALA A 32 18.12 6.68 -7.16
N LEU A 33 17.19 5.98 -7.83
CA LEU A 33 16.46 4.85 -7.26
C LEU A 33 17.40 3.76 -6.74
N LYS A 34 18.42 3.35 -7.53
CA LYS A 34 19.44 2.39 -7.08
C LYS A 34 20.19 2.87 -5.82
N SER A 35 20.47 4.18 -5.74
CA SER A 35 21.14 4.76 -4.58
C SER A 35 20.22 4.79 -3.36
N LEU A 36 18.92 5.00 -3.54
CA LEU A 36 17.91 5.00 -2.48
C LEU A 36 17.66 3.59 -1.90
N GLN A 37 17.82 2.52 -2.68
CA GLN A 37 17.77 1.15 -2.15
C GLN A 37 18.80 0.90 -1.04
N VAL A 38 19.93 1.62 -1.06
CA VAL A 38 21.05 1.44 -0.11
C VAL A 38 21.03 2.53 0.99
N HIS A 39 20.57 3.73 0.67
CA HIS A 39 20.73 4.92 1.51
C HIS A 39 19.42 5.63 1.84
N GLY A 40 18.29 5.13 1.33
CA GLY A 40 16.97 5.67 1.61
C GLY A 40 16.45 5.24 2.97
N ASN A 41 15.41 5.92 3.41
CA ASN A 41 14.59 5.62 4.56
C ASN A 41 13.12 5.91 4.20
N GLU A 42 12.20 5.79 5.13
CA GLU A 42 10.76 6.03 4.92
C GLU A 42 10.45 7.40 4.30
N THR A 43 11.27 8.42 4.54
CA THR A 43 11.03 9.79 4.05
C THR A 43 11.19 9.95 2.53
N VAL A 44 11.74 8.96 1.83
CA VAL A 44 11.92 9.01 0.37
C VAL A 44 10.71 8.49 -0.40
N ILE A 45 9.77 7.82 0.27
CA ILE A 45 8.61 7.18 -0.37
C ILE A 45 7.76 8.21 -1.11
N LYS A 46 7.32 9.26 -0.42
CA LYS A 46 6.51 10.31 -1.05
C LYS A 46 7.22 10.96 -2.25
N PRO A 47 8.48 11.44 -2.15
CA PRO A 47 9.23 11.95 -3.31
C PRO A 47 9.30 10.98 -4.50
N ILE A 48 9.42 9.68 -4.26
CA ILE A 48 9.46 8.67 -5.33
C ILE A 48 8.08 8.56 -6.01
N ILE A 49 6.99 8.53 -5.22
CA ILE A 49 5.64 8.45 -5.76
C ILE A 49 5.22 9.78 -6.42
N ASP A 50 5.70 10.93 -5.95
CA ASP A 50 5.53 12.22 -6.64
C ASP A 50 6.13 12.18 -8.07
N VAL A 51 7.29 11.54 -8.24
CA VAL A 51 7.89 11.32 -9.56
C VAL A 51 7.03 10.35 -10.40
N LEU A 52 6.54 9.26 -9.81
CA LEU A 52 5.62 8.33 -10.50
C LEU A 52 4.36 9.06 -11.00
N ASN A 53 3.79 9.94 -10.18
CA ASN A 53 2.57 10.68 -10.47
C ASN A 53 2.74 11.76 -11.53
N SER A 54 3.97 12.24 -11.75
CA SER A 54 4.28 13.34 -12.68
C SER A 54 5.09 12.94 -13.91
N ASN A 55 5.46 11.65 -14.05
CA ASN A 55 6.35 11.18 -15.11
C ASN A 55 5.64 10.19 -16.04
N ASP A 56 5.67 10.47 -17.33
CA ASP A 56 5.03 9.66 -18.38
C ASP A 56 5.99 8.65 -19.04
N ASP A 57 7.26 8.58 -18.62
CA ASP A 57 8.24 7.63 -19.16
C ASP A 57 8.00 6.23 -18.57
N ASP A 58 7.59 5.28 -19.41
CA ASP A 58 7.25 3.92 -19.02
C ASP A 58 8.40 3.19 -18.31
N GLU A 59 9.66 3.42 -18.71
CA GLU A 59 10.80 2.78 -18.08
C GLU A 59 11.08 3.35 -16.68
N VAL A 60 10.82 4.64 -16.47
CA VAL A 60 10.88 5.28 -15.16
C VAL A 60 9.77 4.72 -14.27
N ARG A 61 8.53 4.66 -14.78
CA ARG A 61 7.38 4.11 -14.05
C ARG A 61 7.65 2.68 -13.59
N VAL A 62 8.06 1.80 -14.50
CA VAL A 62 8.42 0.40 -14.19
C VAL A 62 9.53 0.35 -13.13
N SER A 63 10.55 1.22 -13.24
CA SER A 63 11.66 1.25 -12.28
C SER A 63 11.21 1.67 -10.88
N ILE A 64 10.24 2.60 -10.77
CA ILE A 64 9.68 3.05 -9.49
C ILE A 64 8.80 1.95 -8.88
N VAL A 65 7.89 1.34 -9.66
CA VAL A 65 7.04 0.25 -9.17
C VAL A 65 7.91 -0.93 -8.68
N THR A 66 8.98 -1.26 -9.42
CA THR A 66 9.94 -2.29 -8.99
C THR A 66 10.63 -1.90 -7.69
N PHE A 67 11.05 -0.64 -7.54
CA PHE A 67 11.64 -0.15 -6.29
C PHE A 67 10.69 -0.31 -5.10
N LEU A 68 9.42 0.08 -5.26
CA LEU A 68 8.39 -0.04 -4.22
C LEU A 68 8.11 -1.51 -3.87
N ALA A 69 8.06 -2.40 -4.86
CA ALA A 69 7.88 -3.84 -4.66
C ALA A 69 9.07 -4.51 -3.94
N ASP A 70 10.26 -3.94 -4.05
CA ASP A 70 11.47 -4.44 -3.39
C ASP A 70 11.63 -3.94 -1.95
N LEU A 71 10.75 -3.06 -1.45
CA LEU A 71 10.77 -2.58 -0.07
C LEU A 71 10.64 -3.74 0.93
N LYS A 72 11.40 -3.66 2.04
CA LYS A 72 11.42 -4.67 3.11
C LYS A 72 11.20 -4.08 4.49
N ASP A 73 11.33 -2.77 4.61
CA ASP A 73 11.20 -2.06 5.89
C ASP A 73 9.72 -1.68 6.12
N SER A 74 9.12 -2.22 7.18
CA SER A 74 7.73 -1.94 7.55
C SER A 74 7.48 -0.48 8.00
N SER A 75 8.54 0.30 8.28
CA SER A 75 8.40 1.72 8.62
C SER A 75 7.80 2.56 7.50
N VAL A 76 7.80 2.05 6.26
CA VAL A 76 7.20 2.73 5.10
C VAL A 76 5.67 2.65 5.06
N LYS A 77 5.04 1.72 5.81
CA LYS A 77 3.59 1.47 5.76
C LYS A 77 2.73 2.72 5.95
N PRO A 78 2.95 3.55 7.00
CA PRO A 78 2.11 4.72 7.22
C PRO A 78 2.14 5.72 6.05
N GLU A 79 3.31 5.91 5.42
CA GLU A 79 3.45 6.82 4.29
C GLU A 79 2.77 6.26 3.03
N ILE A 80 2.93 4.96 2.75
CA ILE A 80 2.24 4.27 1.65
C ILE A 80 0.72 4.39 1.83
N MET A 81 0.19 4.12 3.02
CA MET A 81 -1.25 4.20 3.29
C MET A 81 -1.77 5.64 3.22
N SER A 82 -0.99 6.62 3.69
CA SER A 82 -1.33 8.04 3.52
C SER A 82 -1.49 8.44 2.05
N ILE A 83 -0.60 7.95 1.19
CA ILE A 83 -0.64 8.21 -0.26
C ILE A 83 -1.81 7.49 -0.92
N LEU A 84 -2.08 6.23 -0.57
CA LEU A 84 -3.19 5.47 -1.11
C LEU A 84 -4.56 6.10 -0.80
N ASN A 85 -4.68 6.75 0.35
CA ASN A 85 -5.90 7.45 0.79
C ASN A 85 -5.99 8.91 0.29
N ASP A 86 -4.98 9.42 -0.42
CA ASP A 86 -4.97 10.78 -0.98
C ASP A 86 -5.41 10.76 -2.45
N ASP A 87 -6.51 11.44 -2.78
CA ASP A 87 -7.06 11.49 -4.14
C ASP A 87 -6.13 12.19 -5.15
N SER A 88 -5.17 13.00 -4.68
CA SER A 88 -4.16 13.59 -5.56
C SER A 88 -3.25 12.56 -6.24
N PHE A 89 -3.20 11.33 -5.71
CA PHE A 89 -2.47 10.18 -6.25
C PHE A 89 -3.36 9.15 -6.95
N SER A 90 -4.65 9.45 -7.20
CA SER A 90 -5.59 8.52 -7.83
C SER A 90 -5.09 7.96 -9.16
N PHE A 91 -4.34 8.73 -9.93
CA PHE A 91 -3.79 8.30 -11.22
C PHE A 91 -2.74 7.17 -11.11
N VAL A 92 -2.02 7.09 -9.99
CA VAL A 92 -0.98 6.07 -9.74
C VAL A 92 -1.35 5.09 -8.63
N ARG A 93 -2.55 5.21 -8.07
CA ARG A 93 -3.01 4.37 -6.94
C ARG A 93 -2.90 2.89 -7.26
N GLN A 94 -3.31 2.46 -8.47
CA GLN A 94 -3.19 1.08 -8.91
C GLN A 94 -1.73 0.60 -8.91
N ASP A 95 -0.79 1.39 -9.43
CA ASP A 95 0.63 1.04 -9.45
C ASP A 95 1.18 0.85 -8.02
N VAL A 96 0.78 1.74 -7.10
CA VAL A 96 1.17 1.64 -5.69
C VAL A 96 0.55 0.41 -5.03
N LEU A 97 -0.74 0.14 -5.22
CA LEU A 97 -1.40 -1.09 -4.72
C LEU A 97 -0.71 -2.35 -5.25
N SER A 98 -0.40 -2.40 -6.54
CA SER A 98 0.33 -3.53 -7.14
C SER A 98 1.72 -3.72 -6.49
N SER A 99 2.40 -2.67 -6.09
CA SER A 99 3.68 -2.78 -5.39
C SER A 99 3.54 -3.30 -3.96
N VAL A 100 2.42 -3.02 -3.27
CA VAL A 100 2.16 -3.44 -1.88
C VAL A 100 2.17 -4.96 -1.74
N TRP A 101 1.36 -5.68 -2.51
CA TRP A 101 1.32 -7.15 -2.40
C TRP A 101 2.60 -7.82 -2.88
N ASN A 102 3.35 -7.20 -3.81
CA ASN A 102 4.64 -7.68 -4.28
C ASN A 102 5.77 -7.50 -3.24
N SER A 103 5.67 -6.51 -2.34
CA SER A 103 6.73 -6.17 -1.38
C SER A 103 6.94 -7.23 -0.30
N LYS A 104 5.92 -8.05 -0.02
CA LYS A 104 5.88 -9.03 1.08
C LYS A 104 6.03 -8.38 2.46
N ILE A 105 5.74 -7.10 2.59
CA ILE A 105 5.54 -6.46 3.90
C ILE A 105 4.12 -6.80 4.34
N ASP A 106 3.96 -7.24 5.57
CA ASP A 106 2.64 -7.49 6.13
C ASP A 106 1.91 -6.18 6.43
N TYR A 107 0.70 -6.03 5.89
CA TYR A 107 -0.20 -4.89 6.06
C TYR A 107 -1.50 -5.30 6.77
N SER A 108 -1.51 -6.36 7.57
CA SER A 108 -2.73 -6.89 8.21
C SER A 108 -3.49 -5.85 9.04
N GLU A 109 -2.78 -4.90 9.66
CA GLU A 109 -3.37 -3.78 10.42
C GLU A 109 -4.17 -2.78 9.56
N TYR A 110 -3.99 -2.80 8.23
CA TYR A 110 -4.66 -1.89 7.27
C TYR A 110 -5.73 -2.60 6.43
N ILE A 111 -6.19 -3.78 6.85
CA ILE A 111 -7.18 -4.57 6.09
C ILE A 111 -8.46 -3.77 5.79
N ALA A 112 -8.93 -2.96 6.74
CA ALA A 112 -10.12 -2.13 6.56
C ALA A 112 -9.88 -1.01 5.53
N ASP A 113 -8.70 -0.40 5.54
CA ASP A 113 -8.33 0.60 4.53
C ASP A 113 -8.36 0.00 3.11
N PHE A 114 -7.81 -1.20 2.92
CA PHE A 114 -7.84 -1.86 1.60
C PHE A 114 -9.26 -2.23 1.16
N VAL A 115 -10.14 -2.67 2.08
CA VAL A 115 -11.55 -2.88 1.76
C VAL A 115 -12.21 -1.57 1.36
N GLY A 116 -11.95 -0.48 2.09
CA GLY A 116 -12.44 0.86 1.78
C GLY A 116 -11.99 1.34 0.39
N LEU A 117 -10.69 1.22 0.09
CA LEU A 117 -10.11 1.56 -1.23
C LEU A 117 -10.74 0.73 -2.36
N GLY A 118 -10.91 -0.58 -2.17
CA GLY A 118 -11.57 -1.45 -3.13
C GLY A 118 -13.03 -1.06 -3.38
N CYS A 119 -13.77 -0.73 -2.33
CA CYS A 119 -15.17 -0.28 -2.45
C CYS A 119 -15.31 1.05 -3.18
N GLN A 120 -14.40 2.00 -2.97
CA GLN A 120 -14.44 3.35 -3.53
C GLN A 120 -13.80 3.43 -4.92
N GLY A 121 -12.69 2.71 -5.16
CA GLY A 121 -11.88 2.75 -6.36
C GLY A 121 -12.57 2.16 -7.61
N ASN A 122 -11.83 2.07 -8.71
CA ASN A 122 -12.27 1.40 -9.93
C ASN A 122 -12.09 -0.13 -9.85
N PHE A 123 -12.44 -0.85 -10.93
CA PHE A 123 -12.32 -2.31 -10.99
C PHE A 123 -10.88 -2.81 -10.75
N LEU A 124 -9.87 -2.15 -11.33
CA LEU A 124 -8.47 -2.57 -11.18
C LEU A 124 -7.96 -2.33 -9.76
N GLU A 125 -8.31 -1.19 -9.16
CA GLU A 125 -7.99 -0.91 -7.76
C GLU A 125 -8.66 -1.91 -6.81
N ALA A 126 -9.92 -2.28 -7.05
CA ALA A 126 -10.61 -3.31 -6.28
C ALA A 126 -9.93 -4.68 -6.42
N PHE A 127 -9.46 -5.03 -7.62
CA PHE A 127 -8.74 -6.27 -7.88
C PHE A 127 -7.39 -6.33 -7.15
N GLU A 128 -6.62 -5.23 -7.17
CA GLU A 128 -5.36 -5.15 -6.41
C GLU A 128 -5.62 -5.27 -4.90
N CYS A 129 -6.68 -4.62 -4.38
CA CYS A 129 -7.06 -4.74 -2.97
C CYS A 129 -7.44 -6.18 -2.59
N LEU A 130 -8.19 -6.90 -3.43
CA LEU A 130 -8.48 -8.33 -3.23
C LEU A 130 -7.17 -9.12 -3.15
N THR A 131 -6.26 -8.91 -4.12
CA THR A 131 -4.96 -9.60 -4.15
C THR A 131 -4.13 -9.32 -2.89
N ILE A 132 -4.12 -8.07 -2.40
CA ILE A 132 -3.46 -7.73 -1.14
C ILE A 132 -4.06 -8.54 0.01
N ILE A 133 -5.38 -8.49 0.19
CA ILE A 133 -6.08 -9.10 1.33
C ILE A 133 -5.95 -10.61 1.32
N GLU A 134 -5.97 -11.27 0.15
CA GLU A 134 -5.71 -12.72 0.01
C GLU A 134 -4.32 -13.15 0.48
N ASN A 135 -3.36 -12.23 0.53
CA ASN A 135 -1.98 -12.48 0.95
C ASN A 135 -1.65 -11.97 2.36
N LEU A 136 -2.62 -11.44 3.10
CA LEU A 136 -2.43 -11.07 4.50
C LEU A 136 -2.46 -12.33 5.38
N GLU A 137 -1.56 -12.40 6.34
CA GLU A 137 -1.41 -13.58 7.21
C GLU A 137 -2.18 -13.45 8.53
N GLY A 138 -2.57 -12.22 8.92
CA GLY A 138 -3.20 -11.93 10.21
C GLY A 138 -2.19 -12.01 11.38
N PRO A 139 -2.63 -12.13 12.64
CA PRO A 139 -4.04 -12.12 13.06
C PRO A 139 -4.73 -10.78 12.77
N PHE A 140 -6.06 -10.80 12.59
CA PHE A 140 -6.85 -9.58 12.35
C PHE A 140 -7.56 -9.17 13.64
N GLU A 141 -7.49 -7.90 14.01
CA GLU A 141 -8.23 -7.38 15.14
C GLU A 141 -9.73 -7.26 14.79
N GLU A 142 -10.61 -7.66 15.71
CA GLU A 142 -12.08 -7.60 15.53
C GLU A 142 -12.55 -6.22 15.06
N ARG A 143 -12.00 -5.14 15.62
CA ARG A 143 -12.34 -3.76 15.21
C ARG A 143 -12.12 -3.51 13.73
N HIS A 144 -11.04 -4.04 13.13
CA HIS A 144 -10.74 -3.86 11.71
C HIS A 144 -11.71 -4.65 10.83
N LEU A 145 -12.13 -5.85 11.28
CA LEU A 145 -13.14 -6.65 10.58
C LEU A 145 -14.51 -5.96 10.62
N LEU A 146 -14.89 -5.34 11.74
CA LEU A 146 -16.10 -4.53 11.86
C LEU A 146 -16.06 -3.30 10.93
N GLU A 147 -14.92 -2.62 10.81
CA GLU A 147 -14.71 -1.52 9.88
C GLU A 147 -14.88 -1.98 8.41
N CYS A 148 -14.38 -3.17 8.06
CA CYS A 148 -14.63 -3.77 6.74
C CYS A 148 -16.13 -3.91 6.44
N GLN A 149 -16.93 -4.37 7.42
CA GLN A 149 -18.38 -4.50 7.27
C GLN A 149 -19.06 -3.15 7.01
N LEU A 150 -18.58 -2.06 7.64
CA LEU A 150 -19.11 -0.72 7.39
C LEU A 150 -18.86 -0.29 5.93
N HIS A 151 -17.67 -0.53 5.38
CA HIS A 151 -17.37 -0.24 3.99
C HIS A 151 -18.26 -1.03 3.02
N PHE A 152 -18.50 -2.32 3.27
CA PHE A 152 -19.42 -3.11 2.46
C PHE A 152 -20.84 -2.59 2.55
N LYS A 153 -21.33 -2.25 3.77
CA LYS A 153 -22.66 -1.68 3.97
C LYS A 153 -22.83 -0.40 3.17
N ASP A 154 -21.86 0.49 3.20
CA ASP A 154 -21.91 1.75 2.45
C ASP A 154 -21.89 1.49 0.94
N TYR A 155 -21.04 0.59 0.47
CA TYR A 155 -21.00 0.17 -0.93
C TYR A 155 -22.33 -0.37 -1.43
N TYR A 156 -22.98 -1.28 -0.67
CA TYR A 156 -24.26 -1.87 -1.08
C TYR A 156 -25.46 -0.95 -0.89
N SER A 157 -25.37 0.03 0.02
CA SER A 157 -26.43 1.02 0.24
C SER A 157 -26.46 2.12 -0.80
N ASN A 158 -25.38 2.34 -1.54
CA ASN A 158 -25.35 3.29 -2.64
C ASN A 158 -26.18 2.78 -3.82
N ASN A 159 -27.16 3.59 -4.26
CA ASN A 159 -28.10 3.24 -5.35
C ASN A 159 -27.54 3.45 -6.77
N GLU A 160 -26.27 3.83 -6.92
CA GLU A 160 -25.63 3.96 -8.23
C GLU A 160 -25.51 2.61 -8.93
N ALA A 161 -25.62 2.62 -10.26
CA ALA A 161 -25.38 1.43 -11.07
C ALA A 161 -23.93 0.94 -10.89
N LYS A 162 -23.78 -0.31 -10.44
CA LYS A 162 -22.49 -0.92 -10.18
C LYS A 162 -21.99 -1.64 -11.43
N GLU A 163 -20.72 -1.47 -11.73
CA GLU A 163 -20.03 -2.25 -12.75
C GLU A 163 -20.05 -3.75 -12.33
N PRO A 164 -20.57 -4.67 -13.16
CA PRO A 164 -20.75 -6.05 -12.74
C PRO A 164 -19.46 -6.77 -12.32
N GLN A 165 -18.35 -6.48 -13.00
CA GLN A 165 -17.04 -7.08 -12.68
C GLN A 165 -16.53 -6.59 -11.32
N LYS A 166 -16.63 -5.29 -11.03
CA LYS A 166 -16.27 -4.74 -9.72
C LYS A 166 -17.18 -5.29 -8.64
N ALA A 167 -18.50 -5.38 -8.89
CA ALA A 167 -19.45 -5.91 -7.93
C ALA A 167 -19.12 -7.37 -7.54
N GLN A 168 -18.60 -8.18 -8.48
CA GLN A 168 -18.14 -9.54 -8.19
C GLN A 168 -16.90 -9.50 -7.26
N ILE A 169 -15.90 -8.67 -7.54
CA ILE A 169 -14.72 -8.52 -6.69
C ILE A 169 -15.11 -8.12 -5.25
N ILE A 170 -16.04 -7.17 -5.11
CA ILE A 170 -16.50 -6.74 -3.77
C ILE A 170 -17.25 -7.87 -3.04
N SER A 171 -18.00 -8.71 -3.77
CA SER A 171 -18.64 -9.91 -3.21
C SER A 171 -17.61 -10.95 -2.75
N ASP A 172 -16.52 -11.14 -3.50
CA ASP A 172 -15.44 -12.05 -3.17
C ASP A 172 -14.69 -11.55 -1.92
N LEU A 173 -14.40 -10.23 -1.86
CA LEU A 173 -13.84 -9.57 -0.67
C LEU A 173 -14.72 -9.79 0.56
N ALA A 174 -16.03 -9.56 0.45
CA ALA A 174 -16.93 -9.73 1.58
C ALA A 174 -16.99 -11.21 2.06
N THR A 175 -16.87 -12.17 1.15
CA THR A 175 -16.79 -13.60 1.49
C THR A 175 -15.48 -13.93 2.21
N LEU A 176 -14.36 -13.36 1.78
CA LEU A 176 -13.04 -13.55 2.38
C LEU A 176 -13.00 -12.99 3.82
N ILE A 177 -13.48 -11.74 4.01
CA ILE A 177 -13.54 -11.10 5.33
C ILE A 177 -14.40 -11.90 6.30
N LYS A 178 -15.56 -12.41 5.85
CA LYS A 178 -16.39 -13.28 6.67
C LYS A 178 -15.68 -14.57 7.08
N GLY A 179 -14.80 -15.10 6.23
CA GLY A 179 -13.97 -16.26 6.57
C GLY A 179 -12.98 -15.94 7.72
N PHE A 180 -12.42 -14.76 7.75
CA PHE A 180 -11.52 -14.33 8.84
C PHE A 180 -12.23 -14.15 10.18
N GLU A 181 -13.47 -13.63 10.18
CA GLU A 181 -14.31 -13.50 11.39
C GLU A 181 -14.56 -14.86 12.05
N LEU A 182 -14.89 -15.89 11.25
CA LEU A 182 -15.17 -17.24 11.78
C LEU A 182 -13.94 -17.86 12.44
N ILE A 183 -12.74 -17.59 11.93
CA ILE A 183 -11.49 -18.11 12.51
C ILE A 183 -11.20 -17.41 13.85
N THR A 184 -11.41 -16.10 13.92
CA THR A 184 -11.19 -15.33 15.16
C THR A 184 -12.12 -15.79 16.28
N ASP A 185 -13.40 -16.04 15.98
CA ASP A 185 -14.39 -16.53 16.94
C ASP A 185 -14.04 -17.94 17.47
N GLU A 186 -13.49 -18.83 16.64
CA GLU A 186 -13.07 -20.17 17.05
C GLU A 186 -11.85 -20.16 17.96
N ASP A 187 -10.90 -19.26 17.73
CA ASP A 187 -9.70 -19.10 18.55
C ASP A 187 -10.05 -18.56 19.95
N ASP A 188 -10.96 -17.57 20.05
CA ASP A 188 -11.45 -17.05 21.33
C ASP A 188 -12.20 -18.13 22.13
N PHE A 189 -13.00 -18.97 21.48
CA PHE A 189 -13.72 -20.06 22.16
C PHE A 189 -12.78 -21.15 22.72
N ASN A 190 -11.66 -21.42 22.08
CA ASN A 190 -10.70 -22.42 22.55
C ASN A 190 -9.85 -21.94 23.73
N LEU A 191 -9.62 -20.62 23.87
CA LEU A 191 -8.90 -20.04 25.02
C LEU A 191 -9.71 -20.13 26.32
N ASP A 192 -11.04 -20.09 26.26
CA ASP A 192 -11.94 -20.16 27.42
C ASP A 192 -12.11 -21.60 27.97
N LEU A 193 -11.58 -22.62 27.30
CA LEU A 193 -11.70 -24.04 27.69
C LEU A 193 -10.43 -24.59 28.34
N GLU A 194 -9.36 -23.82 28.50
CA GLU A 194 -8.09 -24.25 29.11
C GLU A 194 -7.89 -23.80 30.58
N ASP A 195 -8.91 -23.21 31.23
CA ASP A 195 -8.98 -22.90 32.65
C ASP A 195 -9.86 -23.96 33.38
#